data_cbbe2f2e40bcaebe2912fc243c2a4d13
#
_entry.id   cbbe2f2e40bcaebe2912fc243c2a4d13
#
_cell.length_a   1.000
_cell.length_b   1.000
_cell.length_c   1.000
_cell.angle_alpha   90.00
_cell.angle_beta   90.00
_cell.angle_gamma   90.00
#
_symmetry.space_group_name_H-M   'P 1'
#
loop_
_entity.id
_entity.type
_entity.pdbx_description
1 polymer ?
#
loop_
_entity_poly.entity_id
_entity_poly.type
_entity_poly.pdbx_seq_one_letter_code
_entity_poly.pdbx_strand_id
1 'polypeptide(L)'
;LYVTLEPCPMCAGAILNARIPRVYYGARDREMGACGGVLNLFMEGFPRPPQLVGNVCGDECRDVLQTFFREVREKNAENTNRSADIVEDFTEF
;
A
#
# COMPACT_ATOMS: atom_id res chain seq x y z
N LEU A 1 -1.35 -7.30 12.24
CA LEU A 1 -1.89 -6.97 10.93
C LEU A 1 -0.92 -7.38 9.83
N TYR A 2 -1.44 -8.08 8.86
CA TYR A 2 -0.68 -8.50 7.68
C TYR A 2 -1.28 -7.86 6.45
N VAL A 3 -0.46 -7.14 5.68
CA VAL A 3 -0.92 -6.49 4.46
C VAL A 3 0.08 -6.73 3.32
N THR A 4 -0.43 -6.80 2.10
CA THR A 4 0.38 -7.04 0.91
C THR A 4 1.20 -5.80 0.53
N LEU A 5 0.59 -4.63 0.63
CA LEU A 5 1.20 -3.35 0.30
C LEU A 5 1.40 -2.52 1.56
N GLU A 6 2.49 -1.76 1.61
CA GLU A 6 2.79 -0.84 2.70
C GLU A 6 1.61 0.12 2.94
N PRO A 7 1.16 0.32 4.21
CA PRO A 7 0.05 1.21 4.48
C PRO A 7 0.31 2.67 4.06
N CYS A 8 -0.71 3.30 3.49
CA CYS A 8 -0.71 4.73 3.19
C CYS A 8 -0.94 5.55 4.48
N PRO A 9 -0.83 6.89 4.44
CA PRO A 9 -1.01 7.70 5.66
C PRO A 9 -2.37 7.51 6.34
N MET A 10 -3.44 7.35 5.57
CA MET A 10 -4.77 7.11 6.13
C MET A 10 -4.83 5.78 6.88
N CYS A 11 -4.32 4.71 6.26
CA CYS A 11 -4.30 3.39 6.86
C CYS A 11 -3.35 3.32 8.06
N ALA A 12 -2.19 3.97 7.98
CA ALA A 12 -1.26 4.04 9.10
C ALA A 12 -1.88 4.77 10.28
N GLY A 13 -2.61 5.85 10.04
CA GLY A 13 -3.35 6.55 11.07
C GLY A 13 -4.43 5.68 11.71
N ALA A 14 -5.14 4.90 10.90
CA ALA A 14 -6.14 3.97 11.39
C ALA A 14 -5.51 2.87 12.26
N ILE A 15 -4.34 2.39 11.89
CA ILE A 15 -3.58 1.40 12.69
C ILE A 15 -3.23 1.98 14.07
N LEU A 16 -2.76 3.22 14.12
CA LEU A 16 -2.47 3.91 15.37
C LEU A 16 -3.73 4.07 16.24
N ASN A 17 -4.83 4.50 15.62
CA ASN A 17 -6.10 4.67 16.33
C ASN A 17 -6.65 3.35 16.87
N ALA A 18 -6.51 2.28 16.12
CA ALA A 18 -6.97 0.95 16.52
C ALA A 18 -6.02 0.26 17.50
N ARG A 19 -4.86 0.85 17.76
CA ARG A 19 -3.84 0.32 18.68
C ARG A 19 -3.36 -1.09 18.31
N ILE A 20 -3.18 -1.33 17.02
CA ILE A 20 -2.66 -2.60 16.53
C ILE A 20 -1.18 -2.70 16.91
N PRO A 21 -0.75 -3.75 17.64
CA PRO A 21 0.61 -3.79 18.18
C PRO A 21 1.69 -4.18 17.16
N ARG A 22 1.32 -4.86 16.08
CA ARG A 22 2.27 -5.34 15.08
C ARG A 22 1.72 -5.22 13.68
N VAL A 23 2.56 -4.78 12.76
CA VAL A 23 2.22 -4.65 11.34
C VAL A 23 3.30 -5.32 10.50
N TYR A 24 2.87 -6.23 9.63
CA TYR A 24 3.74 -6.91 8.67
C TYR A 24 3.25 -6.54 7.27
N TYR A 25 4.13 -5.97 6.45
CA TYR A 25 3.76 -5.67 5.07
C TYR A 25 4.74 -6.30 4.08
N GLY A 26 4.26 -6.56 2.86
CA GLY A 26 5.07 -7.17 1.80
C GLY A 26 5.80 -6.13 0.96
N ALA A 27 5.12 -5.55 0.00
CA ALA A 27 5.71 -4.61 -0.95
C ALA A 27 5.74 -3.19 -0.38
N ARG A 28 6.85 -2.48 -0.63
CA ARG A 28 6.97 -1.06 -0.26
C ARG A 28 6.26 -0.19 -1.27
N ASP A 29 5.59 0.86 -0.80
CA ASP A 29 4.95 1.86 -1.64
C ASP A 29 5.78 3.14 -1.59
N ARG A 30 6.40 3.48 -2.72
CA ARG A 30 7.28 4.65 -2.81
C ARG A 30 6.53 5.94 -3.09
N GLU A 31 5.25 5.86 -3.41
CA GLU A 31 4.43 7.04 -3.70
C GLU A 31 3.60 7.49 -2.51
N MET A 32 2.98 6.54 -1.80
CA MET A 32 2.06 6.82 -0.71
C MET A 32 2.38 6.06 0.57
N GLY A 33 3.53 5.41 0.65
CA GLY A 33 3.88 4.60 1.81
C GLY A 33 4.17 5.44 3.06
N ALA A 34 3.51 5.12 4.16
CA ALA A 34 3.65 5.82 5.42
C ALA A 34 4.38 5.01 6.50
N CYS A 35 4.97 3.88 6.11
CA CYS A 35 5.69 2.98 7.00
C CYS A 35 7.15 2.78 6.57
N GLY A 36 7.73 3.81 5.97
CA GLY A 36 9.11 3.82 5.53
C GLY A 36 9.32 4.06 4.03
N GLY A 37 8.27 3.98 3.21
CA GLY A 37 8.36 4.22 1.77
C GLY A 37 8.60 5.69 1.44
N VAL A 38 7.69 6.56 1.83
CA VAL A 38 7.79 8.00 1.69
C VAL A 38 8.13 8.63 3.03
N LEU A 39 7.37 8.26 4.06
CA LEU A 39 7.60 8.69 5.44
C LEU A 39 7.33 7.52 6.36
N ASN A 40 7.62 7.67 7.64
CA ASN A 40 7.28 6.66 8.65
C ASN A 40 6.44 7.33 9.74
N LEU A 41 5.12 7.18 9.63
CA LEU A 41 4.19 7.80 10.54
C LEU A 41 4.36 7.29 11.98
N PHE A 42 4.81 6.05 12.15
CA PHE A 42 5.02 5.45 13.44
C PHE A 42 6.24 6.03 14.19
N MET A 43 7.09 6.78 13.50
CA MET A 43 8.26 7.44 14.06
C MET A 43 8.02 8.92 14.41
N GLU A 44 6.80 9.41 14.23
CA GLU A 44 6.47 10.84 14.37
C GLU A 44 6.02 11.24 15.80
N GLY A 45 6.36 10.44 16.79
CA GLY A 45 6.08 10.77 18.19
C GLY A 45 4.69 10.41 18.71
N PHE A 46 3.91 9.67 17.95
CA PHE A 46 2.62 9.18 18.43
C PHE A 46 2.83 8.15 19.54
N PRO A 47 1.92 8.12 20.54
CA PRO A 47 2.04 7.14 21.62
C PRO A 47 1.75 5.73 21.10
N ARG A 48 2.48 4.75 21.63
CA ARG A 48 2.30 3.32 21.34
C ARG A 48 2.42 2.98 19.84
N PRO A 49 3.54 3.35 19.21
CA PRO A 49 3.72 2.94 17.81
C PRO A 49 3.79 1.42 17.71
N PRO A 50 3.20 0.84 16.65
CA PRO A 50 3.26 -0.59 16.45
C PRO A 50 4.67 -1.04 16.05
N GLN A 51 4.99 -2.30 16.31
CA GLN A 51 6.18 -2.93 15.75
C GLN A 51 5.97 -3.16 14.26
N LEU A 52 6.91 -2.71 13.45
CA LEU A 52 6.78 -2.72 12.00
C LEU A 52 7.82 -3.67 11.38
N VAL A 53 7.35 -4.60 10.58
CA VAL A 53 8.21 -5.50 9.81
C VAL A 53 7.82 -5.42 8.34
N GLY A 54 8.72 -4.92 7.52
CA GLY A 54 8.49 -4.78 6.08
C GLY A 54 9.17 -5.88 5.28
N ASN A 55 8.89 -5.88 3.98
CA ASN A 55 9.47 -6.79 3.01
C ASN A 55 9.21 -8.28 3.32
N VAL A 56 8.07 -8.57 3.92
CA VAL A 56 7.63 -9.95 4.15
C VAL A 56 7.08 -10.48 2.84
N CYS A 57 7.80 -11.41 2.20
CA CYS A 57 7.49 -11.88 0.85
C CYS A 57 7.32 -10.72 -0.13
N GLY A 58 8.21 -9.73 -0.05
CA GLY A 58 8.07 -8.48 -0.79
C GLY A 58 8.03 -8.66 -2.30
N ASP A 59 8.83 -9.56 -2.85
CA ASP A 59 8.87 -9.80 -4.30
C ASP A 59 7.58 -10.44 -4.79
N GLU A 60 7.07 -11.45 -4.07
CA GLU A 60 5.82 -12.10 -4.42
C GLU A 60 4.64 -11.14 -4.30
N CYS A 61 4.62 -10.31 -3.26
CA CYS A 61 3.58 -9.30 -3.08
C CYS A 61 3.61 -8.27 -4.19
N ARG A 62 4.81 -7.81 -4.57
CA ARG A 62 4.97 -6.87 -5.67
C ARG A 62 4.48 -7.46 -6.99
N ASP A 63 4.85 -8.71 -7.25
CA ASP A 63 4.46 -9.40 -8.48
C ASP A 63 2.95 -9.55 -8.59
N VAL A 64 2.29 -9.92 -7.50
CA VAL A 64 0.82 -10.03 -7.45
C VAL A 64 0.17 -8.69 -7.77
N LEU A 65 0.64 -7.61 -7.14
CA LEU A 65 0.09 -6.27 -7.36
C LEU A 65 0.33 -5.78 -8.77
N GLN A 66 1.55 -5.94 -9.29
CA GLN A 66 1.88 -5.52 -10.65
C GLN A 66 1.08 -6.28 -11.70
N THR A 67 0.91 -7.58 -11.51
CA THR A 67 0.10 -8.41 -12.41
C THR A 67 -1.35 -7.98 -12.41
N PHE A 68 -1.92 -7.75 -11.24
CA PHE A 68 -3.30 -7.28 -11.10
C PHE A 68 -3.51 -5.94 -11.80
N PHE A 69 -2.67 -4.96 -11.51
CA PHE A 69 -2.82 -3.62 -12.09
C PHE A 69 -2.60 -3.62 -13.59
N ARG A 70 -1.69 -4.44 -14.10
CA ARG A 70 -1.50 -4.60 -15.54
C ARG A 70 -2.74 -5.16 -16.21
N GLU A 71 -3.35 -6.20 -15.64
CA GLU A 71 -4.59 -6.78 -16.14
C GLU A 71 -5.73 -5.77 -16.14
N VAL A 72 -5.84 -4.98 -15.10
CA VAL A 72 -6.86 -3.93 -14.99
C VAL A 72 -6.66 -2.88 -16.08
N ARG A 73 -5.43 -2.45 -16.33
CA ARG A 73 -5.13 -1.49 -17.40
C ARG A 73 -5.49 -2.04 -18.79
N GLU A 74 -5.11 -3.28 -19.07
CA GLU A 74 -5.44 -3.92 -20.34
C GLU A 74 -6.95 -4.03 -20.54
N LYS A 75 -7.66 -4.45 -19.52
CA LYS A 75 -9.11 -4.59 -19.56
C LYS A 75 -9.81 -3.26 -19.78
N ASN A 76 -9.32 -2.19 -19.14
CA ASN A 76 -9.89 -0.86 -19.30
C ASN A 76 -9.58 -0.26 -20.66
N ALA A 77 -8.42 -0.54 -21.24
CA ALA A 77 -8.08 -0.10 -22.58
C ALA A 77 -8.99 -0.74 -23.63
N GLU A 78 -9.47 -1.96 -23.39
CA GLU A 78 -10.40 -2.65 -24.27
C GLU A 78 -11.84 -2.17 -24.13
N ASN A 79 -12.25 -1.79 -22.93
CA ASN A 79 -13.66 -1.55 -22.66
C ASN A 79 -14.15 -0.18 -23.06
N THR A 80 -13.64 0.89 -22.54
CA THR A 80 -14.00 2.25 -22.96
C THR A 80 -13.06 3.27 -22.37
N ASN A 81 -12.93 4.41 -23.04
CA ASN A 81 -12.14 5.53 -22.56
C ASN A 81 -12.75 6.21 -21.32
N ARG A 82 -14.01 6.00 -21.05
CA ARG A 82 -14.72 6.69 -19.98
C ARG A 82 -14.35 6.19 -18.59
N SER A 83 -14.07 4.90 -18.45
CA SER A 83 -13.66 4.31 -17.18
C SER A 83 -12.15 4.36 -16.99
N ALA A 84 -11.38 4.51 -18.08
CA ALA A 84 -9.93 4.46 -18.05
C ALA A 84 -9.33 5.60 -17.23
N ASP A 85 -9.85 6.82 -17.34
CA ASP A 85 -9.33 7.98 -16.63
C ASP A 85 -9.46 7.83 -15.11
N ILE A 86 -10.55 7.26 -14.65
CA ILE A 86 -10.78 7.02 -13.22
C ILE A 86 -9.86 5.92 -12.70
N VAL A 87 -9.68 4.87 -13.49
CA VAL A 87 -8.88 3.71 -13.08
C VAL A 87 -7.38 4.02 -13.09
N GLU A 88 -6.91 4.86 -13.98
CA GLU A 88 -5.51 5.27 -14.01
C GLU A 88 -5.07 5.92 -12.70
N ASP A 89 -5.94 6.72 -12.09
CA ASP A 89 -5.64 7.36 -10.80
C ASP A 89 -5.45 6.35 -9.67
N PHE A 90 -6.06 5.17 -9.77
CA PHE A 90 -5.97 4.13 -8.76
C PHE A 90 -4.88 3.10 -9.02
N THR A 91 -4.32 3.04 -10.22
CA THR A 91 -3.34 2.03 -10.61
C THR A 91 -1.90 2.54 -10.66
N GLU A 92 -1.65 3.78 -10.36
CA GLU A 92 -0.32 4.34 -10.25
C GLU A 92 0.30 4.04 -8.88
N PHE A 93 1.10 2.99 -8.83
CA PHE A 93 1.88 2.64 -7.65
C PHE A 93 3.35 2.51 -7.98
#